data_e7b6f83ee137d8bfd6e0666e98e1ad9c
#
_entry.id   e7b6f83ee137d8bfd6e0666e98e1ad9c
#
_cell.length_a   1.000
_cell.length_b   1.000
_cell.length_c   1.000
_cell.angle_alpha   90.00
_cell.angle_beta   90.00
_cell.angle_gamma   90.00
#
_symmetry.space_group_name_H-M   'P 1'
#
loop_
_entity.id
_entity.type
_entity.pdbx_description
1 polymer ?
#
loop_
_entity_poly.entity_id
_entity_poly.type
_entity_poly.pdbx_seq_one_letter_code
_entity_poly.pdbx_strand_id
1 'polypeptide(L)'
;MGEYRSSIRMLYFDHNATSPLCPAAREEWLEASEWLVGNPSSPHRLGARSEKALGDARALLADFLGCGPLDIVWTSGATESNNLVLHHCAKALPGDAEVWISAIEHPCLIEATRKNFVDRHRLLPVTSGGVLDLDYLDKEMARQRPGLIAVMAANNETGVLQPWAEVQALWCEHGRPFLCDAAQWVGKLPASGLGDCDFVSGCAHKFGGPT
;
A
#
# COMPACT_ATOMS: atom_id res chain seq x y z
N MET A 1 -16.72 -38.65 -24.25
CA MET A 1 -15.98 -38.64 -22.98
C MET A 1 -16.53 -37.50 -22.15
N GLY A 2 -17.42 -37.83 -21.18
CA GLY A 2 -18.13 -36.83 -20.39
C GLY A 2 -17.20 -36.16 -19.39
N GLU A 3 -17.26 -34.85 -19.35
CA GLU A 3 -16.60 -34.03 -18.34
C GLU A 3 -17.23 -34.31 -16.97
N TYR A 4 -16.53 -35.05 -16.12
CA TYR A 4 -16.78 -35.09 -14.69
C TYR A 4 -16.24 -33.79 -14.08
N ARG A 5 -16.97 -32.66 -14.26
CA ARG A 5 -16.78 -31.50 -13.40
C ARG A 5 -17.47 -31.82 -12.10
N SER A 6 -16.71 -32.28 -11.11
CA SER A 6 -17.23 -32.46 -9.76
C SER A 6 -17.75 -31.12 -9.27
N SER A 7 -19.03 -31.07 -8.91
CA SER A 7 -19.73 -29.88 -8.40
C SER A 7 -19.36 -29.59 -6.93
N ILE A 8 -18.14 -29.78 -6.52
CA ILE A 8 -17.68 -29.32 -5.21
C ILE A 8 -17.58 -27.81 -5.31
N ARG A 9 -18.59 -27.13 -4.80
CA ARG A 9 -18.58 -25.68 -4.66
C ARG A 9 -17.60 -25.35 -3.54
N MET A 10 -16.35 -25.08 -3.90
CA MET A 10 -15.32 -24.65 -2.96
C MET A 10 -15.70 -23.30 -2.37
N LEU A 11 -15.73 -23.20 -1.04
CA LEU A 11 -15.87 -21.92 -0.35
C LEU A 11 -14.45 -21.37 -0.10
N TYR A 12 -14.21 -20.15 -0.56
CA TYR A 12 -12.94 -19.45 -0.38
C TYR A 12 -13.13 -18.28 0.57
N PHE A 13 -12.42 -18.30 1.69
CA PHE A 13 -12.52 -17.29 2.76
C PHE A 13 -11.23 -16.50 2.97
N ASP A 14 -10.17 -16.77 2.19
CA ASP A 14 -8.86 -16.15 2.36
C ASP A 14 -8.66 -14.93 1.42
N HIS A 15 -9.66 -14.04 1.37
CA HIS A 15 -9.61 -12.85 0.53
C HIS A 15 -8.57 -11.82 0.98
N ASN A 16 -8.07 -11.90 2.20
CA ASN A 16 -7.00 -11.05 2.69
C ASN A 16 -5.62 -11.47 2.16
N ALA A 17 -5.43 -12.75 1.83
CA ALA A 17 -4.22 -13.21 1.14
C ALA A 17 -4.23 -12.79 -0.34
N THR A 18 -5.32 -13.09 -1.03
CA THR A 18 -5.58 -12.64 -2.42
C THR A 18 -7.07 -12.75 -2.71
N SER A 19 -7.60 -11.90 -3.59
CA SER A 19 -8.99 -11.99 -4.03
C SER A 19 -9.06 -12.57 -5.45
N PRO A 20 -10.17 -13.25 -5.82
CA PRO A 20 -10.41 -13.64 -7.19
C PRO A 20 -10.37 -12.42 -8.11
N LEU A 21 -9.78 -12.60 -9.31
CA LEU A 21 -9.80 -11.56 -10.35
C LEU A 21 -11.24 -11.22 -10.72
N CYS A 22 -11.61 -9.95 -10.62
CA CYS A 22 -12.96 -9.53 -10.96
C CYS A 22 -13.21 -9.61 -12.48
N PRO A 23 -14.46 -9.90 -12.93
CA PRO A 23 -14.73 -10.06 -14.35
C PRO A 23 -14.33 -8.84 -15.20
N ALA A 24 -14.61 -7.62 -14.74
CA ALA A 24 -14.26 -6.42 -15.46
C ALA A 24 -12.73 -6.26 -15.62
N ALA A 25 -11.95 -6.47 -14.55
CA ALA A 25 -10.48 -6.42 -14.66
C ALA A 25 -9.92 -7.51 -15.57
N ARG A 26 -10.57 -8.67 -15.63
CA ARG A 26 -10.18 -9.74 -16.56
C ARG A 26 -10.43 -9.34 -18.00
N GLU A 27 -11.59 -8.76 -18.30
CA GLU A 27 -11.95 -8.30 -19.65
C GLU A 27 -10.98 -7.22 -20.12
N GLU A 28 -10.76 -6.19 -19.32
CA GLU A 28 -9.80 -5.12 -19.60
C GLU A 28 -8.36 -5.64 -19.80
N TRP A 29 -7.94 -6.60 -18.96
CA TRP A 29 -6.60 -7.19 -19.09
C TRP A 29 -6.44 -7.96 -20.41
N LEU A 30 -7.44 -8.74 -20.80
CA LEU A 30 -7.42 -9.46 -22.08
C LEU A 30 -7.40 -8.48 -23.25
N GLU A 31 -8.24 -7.46 -23.26
CA GLU A 31 -8.27 -6.42 -24.26
C GLU A 31 -6.92 -5.68 -24.34
N ALA A 32 -6.40 -5.23 -23.19
CA ALA A 32 -5.10 -4.56 -23.12
C ALA A 32 -3.97 -5.42 -23.70
N SER A 33 -3.97 -6.73 -23.44
CA SER A 33 -2.95 -7.66 -23.95
C SER A 33 -2.93 -7.77 -25.47
N GLU A 34 -4.07 -7.57 -26.12
CA GLU A 34 -4.18 -7.60 -27.59
C GLU A 34 -3.78 -6.27 -28.24
N TRP A 35 -4.10 -5.15 -27.60
CA TRP A 35 -3.99 -3.83 -28.21
C TRP A 35 -2.82 -2.98 -27.72
N LEU A 36 -2.27 -3.24 -26.56
CA LEU A 36 -1.17 -2.47 -25.94
C LEU A 36 0.17 -3.20 -26.04
N VAL A 37 0.53 -3.61 -27.25
CA VAL A 37 1.77 -4.38 -27.52
C VAL A 37 3.03 -3.52 -27.60
N GLY A 38 2.90 -2.19 -27.54
CA GLY A 38 4.03 -1.26 -27.66
C GLY A 38 4.72 -1.01 -26.31
N ASN A 39 6.05 -0.86 -26.34
CA ASN A 39 6.76 -0.34 -25.17
C ASN A 39 6.38 1.13 -24.96
N PRO A 40 5.88 1.54 -23.78
CA PRO A 40 5.47 2.93 -23.49
C PRO A 40 6.59 3.95 -23.72
N SER A 41 7.85 3.57 -23.53
CA SER A 41 9.01 4.47 -23.74
C SER A 41 9.43 4.60 -25.20
N SER A 42 8.79 3.89 -26.14
CA SER A 42 9.17 3.94 -27.55
C SER A 42 8.50 5.11 -28.30
N PRO A 43 9.25 5.93 -29.08
CA PRO A 43 8.73 7.13 -29.75
C PRO A 43 7.97 6.84 -31.04
N HIS A 44 7.22 5.73 -31.10
CA HIS A 44 6.37 5.37 -32.22
C HIS A 44 4.92 5.17 -31.80
N ARG A 45 4.00 5.10 -32.78
CA ARG A 45 2.56 5.09 -32.54
C ARG A 45 2.08 4.02 -31.55
N LEU A 46 2.66 2.82 -31.56
CA LEU A 46 2.27 1.75 -30.61
C LEU A 46 2.76 2.07 -29.19
N GLY A 47 3.97 2.61 -29.04
CA GLY A 47 4.50 3.06 -27.75
C GLY A 47 3.65 4.19 -27.16
N ALA A 48 3.36 5.23 -27.93
CA ALA A 48 2.52 6.35 -27.51
C ALA A 48 1.09 5.89 -27.09
N ARG A 49 0.55 4.85 -27.71
CA ARG A 49 -0.73 4.25 -27.31
C ARG A 49 -0.65 3.59 -25.94
N SER A 50 0.39 2.81 -25.69
CA SER A 50 0.61 2.16 -24.40
C SER A 50 0.90 3.18 -23.29
N GLU A 51 1.69 4.21 -23.58
CA GLU A 51 1.95 5.32 -22.67
C GLU A 51 0.66 6.06 -22.28
N LYS A 52 -0.20 6.35 -23.29
CA LYS A 52 -1.49 6.97 -23.02
C LYS A 52 -2.36 6.12 -22.09
N ALA A 53 -2.48 4.81 -22.35
CA ALA A 53 -3.27 3.91 -21.51
C ALA A 53 -2.76 3.85 -20.06
N LEU A 54 -1.43 3.81 -19.85
CA LEU A 54 -0.83 3.91 -18.52
C LEU A 54 -1.11 5.26 -17.87
N GLY A 55 -1.07 6.35 -18.63
CA GLY A 55 -1.39 7.69 -18.15
C GLY A 55 -2.84 7.82 -17.74
N ASP A 56 -3.77 7.30 -18.53
CA ASP A 56 -5.20 7.30 -18.23
C ASP A 56 -5.50 6.48 -16.96
N ALA A 57 -4.91 5.28 -16.82
CA ALA A 57 -5.04 4.45 -15.64
C ALA A 57 -4.46 5.12 -14.38
N ARG A 58 -3.33 5.80 -14.52
CA ARG A 58 -2.68 6.58 -13.46
C ARG A 58 -3.56 7.73 -13.00
N ALA A 59 -4.18 8.46 -13.93
CA ALA A 59 -5.09 9.56 -13.63
C ALA A 59 -6.34 9.07 -12.86
N LEU A 60 -6.93 7.95 -13.28
CA LEU A 60 -8.08 7.35 -12.60
C LEU A 60 -7.74 6.92 -11.16
N LEU A 61 -6.58 6.28 -10.97
CA LEU A 61 -6.15 5.87 -9.63
C LEU A 61 -5.83 7.08 -8.74
N ALA A 62 -5.22 8.10 -9.30
CA ALA A 62 -4.91 9.35 -8.58
C ALA A 62 -6.18 10.07 -8.14
N ASP A 63 -7.18 10.18 -9.01
CA ASP A 63 -8.49 10.75 -8.69
C ASP A 63 -9.18 9.95 -7.57
N PHE A 64 -9.16 8.61 -7.66
CA PHE A 64 -9.71 7.74 -6.62
C PHE A 64 -9.02 7.89 -5.26
N LEU A 65 -7.70 8.07 -5.24
CA LEU A 65 -6.92 8.24 -4.02
C LEU A 65 -6.89 9.69 -3.50
N GLY A 66 -7.25 10.67 -4.33
CA GLY A 66 -7.20 12.09 -4.00
C GLY A 66 -5.78 12.70 -4.10
N CYS A 67 -4.93 12.22 -5.02
CA CYS A 67 -3.56 12.71 -5.23
C CYS A 67 -3.31 13.11 -6.69
N GLY A 68 -2.11 13.57 -7.01
CA GLY A 68 -1.70 13.88 -8.38
C GLY A 68 -1.34 12.64 -9.21
N PRO A 69 -1.58 12.61 -10.54
CA PRO A 69 -1.19 11.47 -11.37
C PRO A 69 0.30 11.16 -11.33
N LEU A 70 1.16 12.15 -11.12
CA LEU A 70 2.62 11.96 -11.01
C LEU A 70 3.06 11.36 -9.66
N ASP A 71 2.17 11.35 -8.67
CA ASP A 71 2.44 10.75 -7.36
C ASP A 71 2.23 9.22 -7.39
N ILE A 72 1.60 8.70 -8.45
CA ILE A 72 1.41 7.25 -8.61
C ILE A 72 2.67 6.59 -9.17
N VAL A 73 3.21 5.64 -8.43
CA VAL A 73 4.34 4.80 -8.83
C VAL A 73 3.88 3.35 -8.98
N TRP A 74 4.03 2.79 -10.19
CA TRP A 74 3.72 1.38 -10.45
C TRP A 74 4.84 0.47 -9.95
N THR A 75 4.48 -0.53 -9.17
CA THR A 75 5.35 -1.56 -8.63
C THR A 75 4.74 -2.95 -8.82
N SER A 76 5.47 -4.00 -8.49
CA SER A 76 4.95 -5.38 -8.51
C SER A 76 3.97 -5.67 -7.36
N GLY A 77 3.79 -4.76 -6.42
CA GLY A 77 2.85 -4.88 -5.30
C GLY A 77 3.33 -4.19 -4.02
N ALA A 78 2.53 -4.27 -2.95
CA ALA A 78 2.78 -3.55 -1.69
C ALA A 78 4.13 -3.90 -1.06
N THR A 79 4.62 -5.14 -1.20
CA THR A 79 5.95 -5.53 -0.69
C THR A 79 7.07 -4.72 -1.33
N GLU A 80 7.05 -4.55 -2.66
CA GLU A 80 8.03 -3.71 -3.35
C GLU A 80 7.85 -2.24 -2.95
N SER A 81 6.62 -1.74 -2.93
CA SER A 81 6.32 -0.36 -2.55
C SER A 81 6.86 -0.03 -1.16
N ASN A 82 6.57 -0.86 -0.15
CA ASN A 82 7.05 -0.68 1.22
C ASN A 82 8.57 -0.69 1.31
N ASN A 83 9.23 -1.63 0.62
CA ASN A 83 10.69 -1.68 0.55
C ASN A 83 11.29 -0.42 -0.12
N LEU A 84 10.67 0.05 -1.19
CA LEU A 84 11.12 1.24 -1.92
C LEU A 84 11.05 2.49 -1.05
N VAL A 85 9.92 2.70 -0.34
CA VAL A 85 9.73 3.83 0.57
C VAL A 85 10.75 3.78 1.71
N LEU A 86 10.90 2.63 2.38
CA LEU A 86 11.84 2.51 3.50
C LEU A 86 13.30 2.68 3.05
N HIS A 87 13.66 2.17 1.87
CA HIS A 87 14.98 2.39 1.31
C HIS A 87 15.24 3.86 0.94
N HIS A 88 14.23 4.54 0.38
CA HIS A 88 14.30 5.99 0.12
C HIS A 88 14.49 6.76 1.42
N CYS A 89 13.64 6.53 2.42
CA CYS A 89 13.71 7.19 3.72
C CYS A 89 15.05 6.96 4.43
N ALA A 90 15.62 5.76 4.32
CA ALA A 90 16.93 5.46 4.91
C ALA A 90 18.08 6.31 4.33
N LYS A 91 17.91 6.80 3.10
CA LYS A 91 18.88 7.69 2.43
C LYS A 91 18.55 9.17 2.60
N ALA A 92 17.28 9.52 2.67
CA ALA A 92 16.82 10.90 2.70
C ALA A 92 16.74 11.48 4.12
N LEU A 93 16.45 10.65 5.12
CA LEU A 93 16.38 11.09 6.51
C LEU A 93 17.77 11.27 7.13
N PRO A 94 17.88 12.11 8.18
CA PRO A 94 19.12 12.23 8.96
C PRO A 94 19.61 10.86 9.46
N GLY A 95 20.93 10.70 9.54
CA GLY A 95 21.57 9.41 9.86
C GLY A 95 21.20 8.85 11.25
N ASP A 96 20.74 9.68 12.16
CA ASP A 96 20.27 9.34 13.51
C ASP A 96 18.73 9.27 13.64
N ALA A 97 18.01 9.55 12.56
CA ALA A 97 16.54 9.52 12.59
C ALA A 97 16.01 8.11 12.84
N GLU A 98 15.13 7.97 13.82
CA GLU A 98 14.39 6.73 14.08
C GLU A 98 13.18 6.59 13.14
N VAL A 99 12.80 5.36 12.89
CA VAL A 99 11.54 5.00 12.22
C VAL A 99 10.66 4.23 13.19
N TRP A 100 9.44 4.69 13.38
CA TRP A 100 8.47 4.03 14.24
C TRP A 100 7.40 3.36 13.40
N ILE A 101 7.16 2.08 13.64
CA ILE A 101 6.18 1.28 12.91
C ILE A 101 5.25 0.57 13.90
N SER A 102 4.02 0.34 13.51
CA SER A 102 3.11 -0.49 14.32
C SER A 102 3.69 -1.89 14.53
N ALA A 103 3.52 -2.47 15.71
CA ALA A 103 4.01 -3.82 16.02
C ALA A 103 3.29 -4.93 15.23
N ILE A 104 2.19 -4.61 14.58
CA ILE A 104 1.34 -5.54 13.82
C ILE A 104 1.42 -5.34 12.30
N GLU A 105 2.45 -4.62 11.83
CA GLU A 105 2.67 -4.43 10.39
C GLU A 105 2.89 -5.76 9.66
N HIS A 106 2.65 -5.74 8.36
CA HIS A 106 2.99 -6.88 7.50
C HIS A 106 4.49 -7.20 7.59
N PRO A 107 4.90 -8.49 7.59
CA PRO A 107 6.30 -8.88 7.70
C PRO A 107 7.23 -8.18 6.71
N CYS A 108 6.79 -7.86 5.48
CA CYS A 108 7.62 -7.15 4.51
C CYS A 108 8.03 -5.75 5.00
N LEU A 109 7.17 -5.05 5.74
CA LEU A 109 7.46 -3.72 6.27
C LEU A 109 8.36 -3.83 7.51
N ILE A 110 8.09 -4.78 8.41
CA ILE A 110 8.91 -5.05 9.60
C ILE A 110 10.34 -5.39 9.19
N GLU A 111 10.52 -6.34 8.27
CA GLU A 111 11.85 -6.78 7.84
C GLU A 111 12.59 -5.70 7.03
N ALA A 112 11.89 -4.97 6.17
CA ALA A 112 12.49 -3.84 5.46
C ALA A 112 12.93 -2.74 6.42
N THR A 113 12.16 -2.46 7.49
CA THR A 113 12.54 -1.51 8.53
C THR A 113 13.78 -1.97 9.28
N ARG A 114 13.80 -3.21 9.74
CA ARG A 114 14.97 -3.79 10.44
C ARG A 114 16.25 -3.72 9.59
N LYS A 115 16.13 -3.99 8.29
CA LYS A 115 17.26 -3.97 7.36
C LYS A 115 17.80 -2.57 7.10
N ASN A 116 16.92 -1.58 6.92
CA ASN A 116 17.30 -0.23 6.52
C ASN A 116 17.59 0.69 7.71
N PHE A 117 17.03 0.39 8.89
CA PHE A 117 17.15 1.21 10.10
C PHE A 117 17.63 0.35 11.28
N VAL A 118 18.79 -0.27 11.12
CA VAL A 118 19.45 -1.06 12.18
C VAL A 118 19.64 -0.17 13.41
N ASP A 119 19.16 -0.65 14.57
CA ASP A 119 19.19 0.04 15.87
C ASP A 119 18.50 1.43 15.89
N ARG A 120 17.77 1.79 14.83
CA ARG A 120 17.06 3.06 14.67
C ARG A 120 15.59 2.86 14.32
N HIS A 121 14.98 1.82 14.84
CA HIS A 121 13.55 1.58 14.66
C HIS A 121 12.89 1.21 15.97
N ARG A 122 11.61 1.53 16.08
CA ARG A 122 10.78 1.22 17.24
C ARG A 122 9.48 0.59 16.78
N LEU A 123 9.08 -0.48 17.47
CA LEU A 123 7.75 -1.07 17.33
C LEU A 123 6.79 -0.37 18.28
N LEU A 124 5.78 0.27 17.74
CA LEU A 124 4.71 0.91 18.51
C LEU A 124 3.73 -0.17 18.99
N PRO A 125 3.41 -0.21 20.29
CA PRO A 125 2.52 -1.22 20.83
C PRO A 125 1.09 -1.04 20.33
N VAL A 126 0.34 -2.13 20.39
CA VAL A 126 -1.11 -2.14 20.17
C VAL A 126 -1.83 -2.50 21.48
N THR A 127 -3.07 -2.07 21.60
CA THR A 127 -3.95 -2.43 22.71
C THR A 127 -4.31 -3.92 22.64
N SER A 128 -4.98 -4.44 23.67
CA SER A 128 -5.51 -5.82 23.68
C SER A 128 -6.52 -6.09 22.55
N GLY A 129 -7.11 -5.02 21.98
CA GLY A 129 -7.98 -5.10 20.80
C GLY A 129 -7.23 -5.11 19.48
N GLY A 130 -5.91 -5.05 19.48
CA GLY A 130 -5.08 -5.01 18.26
C GLY A 130 -5.05 -3.66 17.54
N VAL A 131 -5.50 -2.59 18.18
CA VAL A 131 -5.48 -1.22 17.68
C VAL A 131 -4.23 -0.51 18.19
N LEU A 132 -3.57 0.29 17.38
CA LEU A 132 -2.42 1.11 17.78
C LEU A 132 -2.72 1.90 19.05
N ASP A 133 -1.82 1.85 20.02
CA ASP A 133 -1.95 2.58 21.28
C ASP A 133 -1.59 4.07 21.08
N LEU A 134 -2.62 4.89 20.81
CA LEU A 134 -2.45 6.32 20.58
C LEU A 134 -1.95 7.07 21.81
N ASP A 135 -2.33 6.64 23.03
CA ASP A 135 -1.86 7.26 24.26
C ASP A 135 -0.35 7.04 24.47
N TYR A 136 0.12 5.84 24.09
CA TYR A 136 1.55 5.55 24.07
C TYR A 136 2.27 6.39 23.02
N LEU A 137 1.73 6.44 21.80
CA LEU A 137 2.30 7.22 20.70
C LEU A 137 2.46 8.69 21.07
N ASP A 138 1.41 9.32 21.58
CA ASP A 138 1.41 10.74 21.98
C ASP A 138 2.47 11.03 23.05
N LYS A 139 2.56 10.19 24.10
CA LYS A 139 3.58 10.31 25.14
C LYS A 139 5.01 10.20 24.62
N GLU A 140 5.25 9.28 23.69
CA GLU A 140 6.59 9.13 23.11
C GLU A 140 6.93 10.25 22.13
N MET A 141 5.96 10.73 21.34
CA MET A 141 6.15 11.89 20.44
C MET A 141 6.48 13.19 21.21
N ALA A 142 5.99 13.34 22.44
CA ALA A 142 6.36 14.45 23.31
C ALA A 142 7.83 14.42 23.76
N ARG A 143 8.44 13.24 23.78
CA ARG A 143 9.84 13.02 24.22
C ARG A 143 10.82 13.02 23.06
N GLN A 144 10.46 12.36 21.98
CA GLN A 144 11.30 12.18 20.80
C GLN A 144 10.43 12.11 19.56
N ARG A 145 10.88 12.70 18.46
CA ARG A 145 10.15 12.70 17.18
C ARG A 145 10.90 11.82 16.18
N PRO A 146 10.27 10.76 15.66
CA PRO A 146 10.89 9.93 14.62
C PRO A 146 11.04 10.70 13.31
N GLY A 147 11.81 10.15 12.38
CA GLY A 147 11.90 10.65 11.01
C GLY A 147 10.77 10.18 10.13
N LEU A 148 10.17 9.02 10.45
CA LEU A 148 9.05 8.40 9.74
C LEU A 148 8.18 7.65 10.74
N ILE A 149 6.87 7.74 10.56
CA ILE A 149 5.90 6.80 11.17
C ILE A 149 5.26 5.98 10.06
N ALA A 150 5.11 4.67 10.28
CA ALA A 150 4.37 3.79 9.39
C ALA A 150 3.29 3.02 10.16
N VAL A 151 2.06 3.06 9.65
CA VAL A 151 0.91 2.36 10.22
C VAL A 151 0.08 1.77 9.10
N MET A 152 -0.18 0.45 9.16
CA MET A 152 -1.09 -0.18 8.22
C MET A 152 -2.53 0.33 8.41
N ALA A 153 -3.31 0.42 7.36
CA ALA A 153 -4.70 0.87 7.46
C ALA A 153 -5.62 -0.19 8.05
N ALA A 154 -5.35 -1.47 7.75
CA ALA A 154 -6.08 -2.62 8.29
C ALA A 154 -5.16 -3.84 8.37
N ASN A 155 -5.27 -4.62 9.44
CA ASN A 155 -4.43 -5.79 9.63
C ASN A 155 -4.91 -6.96 8.76
N ASN A 156 -3.99 -7.62 8.06
CA ASN A 156 -4.28 -8.69 7.12
C ASN A 156 -4.71 -10.02 7.79
N GLU A 157 -4.32 -10.25 9.03
CA GLU A 157 -4.65 -11.47 9.78
C GLU A 157 -5.96 -11.33 10.57
N THR A 158 -6.10 -10.23 11.30
CA THR A 158 -7.20 -10.03 12.25
C THR A 158 -8.35 -9.21 11.66
N GLY A 159 -8.11 -8.43 10.60
CA GLY A 159 -9.07 -7.49 10.03
C GLY A 159 -9.27 -6.22 10.86
N VAL A 160 -8.51 -6.03 11.93
CA VAL A 160 -8.62 -4.84 12.79
C VAL A 160 -8.21 -3.60 12.01
N LEU A 161 -9.11 -2.62 11.97
CA LEU A 161 -8.84 -1.32 11.36
C LEU A 161 -7.97 -0.49 12.30
N GLN A 162 -6.99 0.21 11.74
CA GLN A 162 -6.07 1.05 12.48
C GLN A 162 -6.46 2.53 12.39
N PRO A 163 -6.14 3.35 13.39
CA PRO A 163 -6.43 4.78 13.41
C PRO A 163 -5.41 5.57 12.58
N TRP A 164 -5.14 5.12 11.34
CA TRP A 164 -4.11 5.70 10.48
C TRP A 164 -4.37 7.17 10.14
N ALA A 165 -5.65 7.55 9.97
CA ALA A 165 -6.02 8.93 9.65
C ALA A 165 -5.77 9.87 10.85
N GLU A 166 -6.04 9.42 12.06
CA GLU A 166 -5.74 10.16 13.29
C GLU A 166 -4.22 10.30 13.47
N VAL A 167 -3.47 9.24 13.23
CA VAL A 167 -1.99 9.29 13.28
C VAL A 167 -1.45 10.24 12.22
N GLN A 168 -1.94 10.15 10.99
CA GLN A 168 -1.56 11.05 9.90
C GLN A 168 -1.84 12.51 10.26
N ALA A 169 -3.04 12.83 10.74
CA ALA A 169 -3.43 14.18 11.12
C ALA A 169 -2.53 14.74 12.25
N LEU A 170 -2.25 13.95 13.27
CA LEU A 170 -1.32 14.33 14.34
C LEU A 170 0.11 14.53 13.84
N TRP A 171 0.53 13.73 12.86
CA TRP A 171 1.90 13.71 12.40
C TRP A 171 2.23 14.75 11.33
N CYS A 172 1.27 15.07 10.45
CA CYS A 172 1.46 16.07 9.40
C CYS A 172 1.77 17.47 9.96
N GLU A 173 1.26 17.82 11.14
CA GLU A 173 1.57 19.08 11.85
C GLU A 173 3.08 19.25 12.13
N HIS A 174 3.83 18.16 12.11
CA HIS A 174 5.28 18.16 12.36
C HIS A 174 6.12 18.21 11.07
N GLY A 175 5.48 18.24 9.89
CA GLY A 175 6.17 18.32 8.59
C GLY A 175 7.10 17.13 8.31
N ARG A 176 6.73 15.93 8.78
CA ARG A 176 7.53 14.71 8.64
C ARG A 176 6.74 13.62 7.94
N PRO A 177 7.40 12.71 7.19
CA PRO A 177 6.73 11.74 6.36
C PRO A 177 5.95 10.68 7.18
N PHE A 178 4.80 10.29 6.62
CA PHE A 178 3.93 9.22 7.10
C PHE A 178 3.72 8.19 5.98
N LEU A 179 3.89 6.90 6.31
CA LEU A 179 3.60 5.78 5.42
C LEU A 179 2.35 5.04 5.89
N CYS A 180 1.35 4.95 5.03
CA CYS A 180 0.18 4.10 5.23
C CYS A 180 0.29 2.83 4.36
N ASP A 181 0.43 1.66 4.97
CA ASP A 181 0.21 0.40 4.24
C ASP A 181 -1.30 0.16 4.10
N ALA A 182 -1.84 0.54 2.95
CA ALA A 182 -3.25 0.44 2.62
C ALA A 182 -3.60 -0.81 1.79
N ALA A 183 -2.74 -1.84 1.78
CA ALA A 183 -2.95 -3.06 1.00
C ALA A 183 -4.27 -3.79 1.33
N GLN A 184 -4.74 -3.68 2.56
CA GLN A 184 -6.03 -4.24 2.98
C GLN A 184 -7.19 -3.22 2.97
N TRP A 185 -6.93 -1.98 2.56
CA TRP A 185 -7.91 -0.89 2.59
C TRP A 185 -8.38 -0.49 1.19
N VAL A 186 -7.43 -0.23 0.28
CA VAL A 186 -7.73 0.20 -1.11
C VAL A 186 -8.64 -0.80 -1.81
N GLY A 187 -9.70 -0.28 -2.41
CA GLY A 187 -10.72 -1.08 -3.11
C GLY A 187 -11.70 -1.84 -2.21
N LYS A 188 -11.55 -1.77 -0.87
CA LYS A 188 -12.46 -2.39 0.10
C LYS A 188 -13.19 -1.38 0.97
N LEU A 189 -12.53 -0.27 1.27
CA LEU A 189 -13.05 0.82 2.11
C LEU A 189 -12.84 2.16 1.40
N PRO A 190 -13.52 3.25 1.84
CA PRO A 190 -13.37 4.57 1.23
C PRO A 190 -11.92 5.04 1.24
N ALA A 191 -11.44 5.57 0.10
CA ALA A 191 -10.07 6.01 -0.07
C ALA A 191 -9.82 7.47 0.40
N SER A 192 -10.87 8.18 0.86
CA SER A 192 -10.76 9.57 1.32
C SER A 192 -9.71 9.72 2.42
N GLY A 193 -8.83 10.70 2.27
CA GLY A 193 -7.72 10.96 3.19
C GLY A 193 -6.43 10.21 2.88
N LEU A 194 -6.46 9.15 2.04
CA LEU A 194 -5.21 8.46 1.66
C LEU A 194 -4.27 9.37 0.86
N GLY A 195 -4.83 10.27 0.03
CA GLY A 195 -4.03 11.24 -0.73
C GLY A 195 -3.31 12.29 0.12
N ASP A 196 -3.68 12.42 1.40
CA ASP A 196 -3.02 13.31 2.35
C ASP A 196 -1.79 12.66 3.02
N CYS A 197 -1.60 11.35 2.86
CA CYS A 197 -0.41 10.66 3.34
C CYS A 197 0.77 10.90 2.39
N ASP A 198 1.99 11.02 2.95
CA ASP A 198 3.20 11.20 2.14
C ASP A 198 3.51 9.95 1.29
N PHE A 199 3.24 8.76 1.85
CA PHE A 199 3.39 7.49 1.16
C PHE A 199 2.19 6.59 1.44
N VAL A 200 1.67 5.97 0.39
CA VAL A 200 0.63 4.93 0.48
C VAL A 200 1.07 3.73 -0.32
N SER A 201 1.01 2.55 0.25
CA SER A 201 1.24 1.31 -0.48
C SER A 201 -0.05 0.51 -0.66
N GLY A 202 -0.19 -0.16 -1.79
CA GLY A 202 -1.35 -0.98 -2.11
C GLY A 202 -1.01 -2.10 -3.11
N CYS A 203 -1.95 -3.00 -3.34
CA CYS A 203 -1.78 -4.06 -4.34
C CYS A 203 -3.12 -4.51 -4.94
N ALA A 204 -3.18 -4.59 -6.26
CA ALA A 204 -4.41 -4.84 -7.01
C ALA A 204 -5.03 -6.21 -6.71
N HIS A 205 -4.22 -7.26 -6.50
CA HIS A 205 -4.71 -8.63 -6.29
C HIS A 205 -5.54 -8.81 -5.00
N LYS A 206 -5.56 -7.84 -4.10
CA LYS A 206 -6.37 -7.88 -2.86
C LYS A 206 -7.76 -7.30 -3.03
N PHE A 207 -8.05 -6.65 -4.16
CA PHE A 207 -9.37 -6.09 -4.48
C PHE A 207 -9.85 -6.43 -5.91
N GLY A 208 -9.45 -7.58 -6.43
CA GLY A 208 -9.95 -8.11 -7.70
C GLY A 208 -9.15 -7.73 -8.93
N GLY A 209 -7.98 -7.14 -8.77
CA GLY A 209 -7.03 -6.95 -9.85
C GLY A 209 -6.15 -8.19 -10.11
N PRO A 210 -5.33 -8.20 -11.17
CA PRO A 210 -4.38 -9.28 -11.44
C PRO A 210 -3.28 -9.37 -10.39
N THR A 211 -2.71 -10.58 -10.25
CA THR A 211 -1.55 -10.90 -9.39
C THR A 211 -0.24 -10.60 -10.06
#